data_b196961ba0d11b8c2c93f7885677099c
#
_entry.id   b196961ba0d11b8c2c93f7885677099c
#
_cell.length_a   1.000
_cell.length_b   1.000
_cell.length_c   1.000
_cell.angle_alpha   90.00
_cell.angle_beta   90.00
_cell.angle_gamma   90.00
#
_symmetry.space_group_name_H-M   'P 1'
#
loop_
_entity.id
_entity.type
_entity.pdbx_description
1 polymer ?
#
loop_
_entity_poly.entity_id
_entity_poly.type
_entity_poly.pdbx_seq_one_letter_code
_entity_poly.pdbx_strand_id
1 'polypeptide(L)'
;MHTGATQMVVTIERRALFGLADATLAERLNRETERFAGFGPIAIASDFTELRRQSAFFSPRVILLDEEILMGAPLVESLRQLSEAAPLILVAAIARQSEIAGLVAEGDLDFVARAGDFAGLAASLVERRLRWAERSETPLGAPWTGFPAETAEIFRHEINNPLTGILGNAELVLSHRSRLPPADVLRLQTVVDLAVRLRETTRRLSNALEAARIR
;
A
#
# COMPACT_ATOMS: atom_id res chain seq x y z
N MET A 1 16.23 33.75 31.86
CA MET A 1 16.02 33.89 30.42
C MET A 1 15.73 32.51 29.85
N HIS A 2 14.45 32.20 29.69
CA HIS A 2 14.01 30.92 29.09
C HIS A 2 13.91 31.14 27.57
N THR A 3 14.85 30.58 26.84
CA THR A 3 14.80 30.56 25.38
C THR A 3 13.85 29.44 25.00
N GLY A 4 12.59 29.79 24.67
CA GLY A 4 11.61 28.84 24.14
C GLY A 4 12.06 28.40 22.75
N ALA A 5 12.52 27.15 22.64
CA ALA A 5 12.69 26.51 21.37
C ALA A 5 11.28 26.26 20.77
N THR A 6 10.91 27.10 19.81
CA THR A 6 9.72 26.89 18.99
C THR A 6 9.95 25.61 18.19
N GLN A 7 9.36 24.51 18.63
CA GLN A 7 9.31 23.27 17.89
C GLN A 7 8.47 23.54 16.64
N MET A 8 9.14 23.69 15.49
CA MET A 8 8.49 23.81 14.20
C MET A 8 7.85 22.44 13.88
N VAL A 9 6.56 22.33 14.13
CA VAL A 9 5.77 21.15 13.72
C VAL A 9 5.72 21.19 12.19
N VAL A 10 6.55 20.37 11.56
CA VAL A 10 6.47 20.13 10.11
C VAL A 10 5.20 19.35 9.89
N THR A 11 4.13 20.04 9.48
CA THR A 11 2.91 19.38 9.04
C THR A 11 3.20 18.68 7.71
N ILE A 12 3.31 17.38 7.74
CA ILE A 12 3.49 16.58 6.52
C ILE A 12 2.18 16.61 5.75
N GLU A 13 2.20 17.27 4.61
CA GLU A 13 1.00 17.32 3.76
C GLU A 13 0.75 15.95 3.12
N ARG A 14 -0.44 15.40 3.35
CA ARG A 14 -0.94 14.13 2.78
C ARG A 14 -1.41 14.35 1.34
N ARG A 15 -0.47 14.56 0.42
CA ARG A 15 -0.77 14.82 -1.00
C ARG A 15 -0.99 13.52 -1.76
N ALA A 16 -2.16 13.33 -2.35
CA ALA A 16 -2.47 12.23 -3.25
C ALA A 16 -2.72 12.73 -4.67
N LEU A 17 -2.26 11.99 -5.66
CA LEU A 17 -2.49 12.29 -7.08
C LEU A 17 -3.28 11.14 -7.71
N PHE A 18 -4.44 11.45 -8.27
CA PHE A 18 -5.32 10.48 -8.91
C PHE A 18 -5.31 10.67 -10.42
N GLY A 19 -4.95 9.62 -11.15
CA GLY A 19 -5.03 9.54 -12.61
C GLY A 19 -6.30 8.79 -13.01
N LEU A 20 -7.36 9.51 -13.40
CA LEU A 20 -8.70 8.97 -13.62
C LEU A 20 -9.30 9.57 -14.90
N ALA A 21 -9.59 8.74 -15.91
CA ALA A 21 -10.27 9.17 -17.12
C ALA A 21 -11.77 9.39 -16.91
N ASP A 22 -12.39 8.67 -15.96
CA ASP A 22 -13.82 8.72 -15.68
C ASP A 22 -14.13 9.68 -14.50
N ALA A 23 -14.87 10.75 -14.79
CA ALA A 23 -15.30 11.73 -13.79
C ALA A 23 -16.19 11.10 -12.71
N THR A 24 -17.03 10.10 -13.05
CA THR A 24 -17.90 9.41 -12.08
C THR A 24 -17.06 8.61 -11.08
N LEU A 25 -15.99 7.97 -11.55
CA LEU A 25 -15.04 7.28 -10.68
C LEU A 25 -14.29 8.27 -9.78
N ALA A 26 -13.90 9.42 -10.33
CA ALA A 26 -13.25 10.48 -9.55
C ALA A 26 -14.14 10.98 -8.39
N GLU A 27 -15.40 11.26 -8.66
CA GLU A 27 -16.37 11.66 -7.63
C GLU A 27 -16.59 10.57 -6.57
N ARG A 28 -16.67 9.32 -7.01
CA ARG A 28 -16.83 8.18 -6.11
C ARG A 28 -15.62 8.00 -5.20
N LEU A 29 -14.41 8.03 -5.74
CA LEU A 29 -13.18 7.94 -4.97
C LEU A 29 -13.01 9.12 -4.01
N ASN A 30 -13.33 10.34 -4.44
CA ASN A 30 -13.31 11.52 -3.56
C ASN A 30 -14.23 11.33 -2.36
N ARG A 31 -15.47 10.86 -2.57
CA ARG A 31 -16.42 10.57 -1.49
C ARG A 31 -15.92 9.48 -0.54
N GLU A 32 -15.25 8.45 -1.06
CA GLU A 32 -14.66 7.41 -0.21
C GLU A 32 -13.48 7.95 0.63
N THR A 33 -12.67 8.84 0.06
CA THR A 33 -11.54 9.44 0.78
C THR A 33 -11.97 10.44 1.85
N GLU A 34 -13.12 11.11 1.70
CA GLU A 34 -13.70 12.02 2.70
C GLU A 34 -14.03 11.31 4.04
N ARG A 35 -14.16 9.98 4.03
CA ARG A 35 -14.37 9.17 5.24
C ARG A 35 -13.15 9.10 6.15
N PHE A 36 -11.98 9.45 5.64
CA PHE A 36 -10.72 9.39 6.39
C PHE A 36 -10.35 10.78 6.90
N ALA A 37 -10.22 10.92 8.22
CA ALA A 37 -9.81 12.18 8.84
C ALA A 37 -8.39 12.58 8.43
N GLY A 38 -8.21 13.85 8.06
CA GLY A 38 -6.89 14.41 7.76
C GLY A 38 -6.37 14.05 6.37
N PHE A 39 -7.22 13.68 5.43
CA PHE A 39 -6.84 13.62 4.02
C PHE A 39 -6.43 15.03 3.57
N GLY A 40 -5.26 15.14 2.97
CA GLY A 40 -4.73 16.40 2.43
C GLY A 40 -5.25 16.68 1.02
N PRO A 41 -4.64 17.62 0.30
CA PRO A 41 -5.07 17.95 -1.05
C PRO A 41 -4.93 16.75 -2.00
N ILE A 42 -6.00 16.50 -2.77
CA ILE A 42 -6.04 15.52 -3.85
C ILE A 42 -5.96 16.29 -5.16
N ALA A 43 -4.97 15.99 -5.99
CA ALA A 43 -4.94 16.43 -7.37
C ALA A 43 -5.49 15.32 -8.27
N ILE A 44 -6.26 15.70 -9.29
CA ILE A 44 -6.85 14.76 -10.24
C ILE A 44 -6.35 15.12 -11.63
N ALA A 45 -5.79 14.14 -12.34
CA ALA A 45 -5.41 14.23 -13.74
C ALA A 45 -6.37 13.38 -14.57
N SER A 46 -6.91 13.93 -15.65
CA SER A 46 -7.86 13.27 -16.54
C SER A 46 -7.22 12.56 -17.74
N ASP A 47 -5.93 12.78 -17.97
CA ASP A 47 -5.14 12.11 -18.99
C ASP A 47 -3.71 11.80 -18.50
N PHE A 48 -3.03 10.89 -19.20
CA PHE A 48 -1.72 10.40 -18.79
C PHE A 48 -0.62 11.48 -18.88
N THR A 49 -0.72 12.41 -19.82
CA THR A 49 0.25 13.51 -19.98
C THR A 49 0.17 14.46 -18.79
N GLU A 50 -1.06 14.81 -18.40
CA GLU A 50 -1.32 15.63 -17.22
C GLU A 50 -0.86 14.94 -15.95
N LEU A 51 -1.14 13.63 -15.81
CA LEU A 51 -0.70 12.84 -14.66
C LEU A 51 0.82 12.88 -14.51
N ARG A 52 1.57 12.66 -15.58
CA ARG A 52 3.03 12.74 -15.59
C ARG A 52 3.54 14.12 -15.22
N ARG A 53 2.94 15.16 -15.77
CA ARG A 53 3.29 16.53 -15.45
C ARG A 53 3.06 16.82 -13.97
N GLN A 54 1.90 16.47 -13.45
CA GLN A 54 1.57 16.70 -12.05
C GLN A 54 2.44 15.85 -11.11
N SER A 55 2.78 14.61 -11.44
CA SER A 55 3.66 13.79 -10.60
C SER A 55 5.01 14.44 -10.33
N ALA A 56 5.54 15.18 -11.31
CA ALA A 56 6.82 15.89 -11.17
C ALA A 56 6.73 17.16 -10.30
N PHE A 57 5.62 17.91 -10.36
CA PHE A 57 5.49 19.20 -9.66
C PHE A 57 4.74 19.14 -8.34
N PHE A 58 3.77 18.25 -8.22
CA PHE A 58 2.92 18.14 -7.04
C PHE A 58 3.60 17.42 -5.88
N SER A 59 4.67 16.64 -6.15
CA SER A 59 5.36 15.79 -5.17
C SER A 59 4.38 14.93 -4.37
N PRO A 60 3.59 14.07 -5.03
CA PRO A 60 2.59 13.24 -4.35
C PRO A 60 3.25 12.23 -3.42
N ARG A 61 2.56 11.84 -2.36
CA ARG A 61 2.97 10.77 -1.44
C ARG A 61 2.43 9.40 -1.87
N VAL A 62 1.42 9.41 -2.72
CA VAL A 62 0.83 8.24 -3.34
C VAL A 62 0.16 8.64 -4.65
N ILE A 63 0.25 7.78 -5.65
CA ILE A 63 -0.45 7.94 -6.92
C ILE A 63 -1.46 6.79 -7.04
N LEU A 64 -2.73 7.12 -7.27
CA LEU A 64 -3.74 6.15 -7.68
C LEU A 64 -3.96 6.29 -9.18
N LEU A 65 -3.78 5.21 -9.91
CA LEU A 65 -3.88 5.15 -11.36
C LEU A 65 -4.99 4.19 -11.79
N ASP A 66 -5.90 4.68 -12.59
CA ASP A 66 -6.79 3.83 -13.36
C ASP A 66 -6.17 3.49 -14.72
N GLU A 67 -6.13 2.20 -15.10
CA GLU A 67 -5.52 1.77 -16.36
C GLU A 67 -6.13 2.46 -17.60
N GLU A 68 -7.39 2.87 -17.54
CA GLU A 68 -8.07 3.53 -18.66
C GLU A 68 -7.44 4.86 -19.07
N ILE A 69 -6.78 5.56 -18.14
CA ILE A 69 -6.08 6.82 -18.43
C ILE A 69 -4.88 6.63 -19.37
N LEU A 70 -4.35 5.40 -19.44
CA LEU A 70 -3.17 5.10 -20.25
C LEU A 70 -3.45 5.12 -21.75
N MET A 71 -4.73 5.02 -22.19
CA MET A 71 -5.15 5.14 -23.58
C MET A 71 -4.32 4.26 -24.55
N GLY A 72 -3.87 3.08 -24.11
CA GLY A 72 -3.05 2.15 -24.89
C GLY A 72 -1.54 2.34 -24.76
N ALA A 73 -1.06 3.25 -23.92
CA ALA A 73 0.36 3.30 -23.56
C ALA A 73 0.82 1.99 -22.88
N PRO A 74 2.09 1.58 -23.02
CA PRO A 74 2.61 0.37 -22.41
C PRO A 74 2.46 0.42 -20.88
N LEU A 75 1.69 -0.53 -20.31
CA LEU A 75 1.33 -0.52 -18.88
C LEU A 75 2.56 -0.55 -17.99
N VAL A 76 3.42 -1.56 -18.14
CA VAL A 76 4.59 -1.78 -17.27
C VAL A 76 5.55 -0.60 -17.29
N GLU A 77 5.83 -0.04 -18.47
CA GLU A 77 6.71 1.12 -18.63
C GLU A 77 6.12 2.37 -17.98
N SER A 78 4.82 2.60 -18.18
CA SER A 78 4.11 3.73 -17.57
C SER A 78 4.11 3.63 -16.03
N LEU A 79 3.92 2.43 -15.48
CA LEU A 79 3.96 2.20 -14.04
C LEU A 79 5.37 2.42 -13.48
N ARG A 80 6.42 1.91 -14.13
CA ARG A 80 7.80 2.14 -13.70
C ARG A 80 8.13 3.63 -13.64
N GLN A 81 7.76 4.37 -14.67
CA GLN A 81 8.00 5.81 -14.74
C GLN A 81 7.29 6.59 -13.61
N LEU A 82 6.05 6.22 -13.28
CA LEU A 82 5.31 6.86 -12.20
C LEU A 82 5.80 6.44 -10.82
N SER A 83 6.27 5.19 -10.64
CA SER A 83 6.79 4.70 -9.36
C SER A 83 8.06 5.42 -8.89
N GLU A 84 8.80 6.05 -9.81
CA GLU A 84 9.94 6.92 -9.46
C GLU A 84 9.51 8.16 -8.64
N ALA A 85 8.27 8.62 -8.83
CA ALA A 85 7.75 9.81 -8.16
C ALA A 85 7.08 9.48 -6.81
N ALA A 86 6.33 8.37 -6.72
CA ALA A 86 5.65 7.94 -5.51
C ALA A 86 5.14 6.49 -5.62
N PRO A 87 4.87 5.79 -4.50
CA PRO A 87 4.20 4.51 -4.49
C PRO A 87 2.87 4.55 -5.24
N LEU A 88 2.58 3.49 -6.00
CA LEU A 88 1.43 3.40 -6.88
C LEU A 88 0.34 2.48 -6.33
N ILE A 89 -0.91 2.84 -6.63
CA ILE A 89 -2.07 1.96 -6.52
C ILE A 89 -2.71 1.89 -7.90
N LEU A 90 -2.66 0.73 -8.54
CA LEU A 90 -3.24 0.52 -9.86
C LEU A 90 -4.64 -0.09 -9.74
N VAL A 91 -5.62 0.56 -10.33
CA VAL A 91 -6.95 0.00 -10.57
C VAL A 91 -7.01 -0.48 -12.02
N ALA A 92 -7.18 -1.79 -12.23
CA ALA A 92 -7.18 -2.36 -13.57
C ALA A 92 -8.02 -3.65 -13.64
N ALA A 93 -8.26 -4.13 -14.86
CA ALA A 93 -8.90 -5.41 -15.06
C ALA A 93 -8.07 -6.55 -14.46
N ILE A 94 -8.74 -7.56 -13.88
CA ILE A 94 -8.07 -8.72 -13.24
C ILE A 94 -7.09 -9.42 -14.20
N ALA A 95 -7.34 -9.38 -15.50
CA ALA A 95 -6.49 -9.97 -16.52
C ALA A 95 -5.08 -9.35 -16.57
N ARG A 96 -4.90 -8.11 -16.06
CA ARG A 96 -3.59 -7.44 -16.01
C ARG A 96 -2.69 -7.95 -14.88
N GLN A 97 -3.22 -8.69 -13.93
CA GLN A 97 -2.47 -9.13 -12.74
C GLN A 97 -1.17 -9.85 -13.08
N SER A 98 -1.18 -10.73 -14.08
CA SER A 98 0.03 -11.47 -14.49
C SER A 98 1.10 -10.58 -15.12
N GLU A 99 0.70 -9.52 -15.84
CA GLU A 99 1.60 -8.57 -16.50
C GLU A 99 2.37 -7.73 -15.48
N ILE A 100 1.75 -7.41 -14.34
CA ILE A 100 2.31 -6.52 -13.32
C ILE A 100 2.85 -7.25 -12.09
N ALA A 101 2.80 -8.60 -12.07
CA ALA A 101 3.17 -9.39 -10.89
C ALA A 101 4.60 -9.09 -10.39
N GLY A 102 5.55 -8.82 -11.29
CA GLY A 102 6.92 -8.43 -10.95
C GLY A 102 6.95 -7.10 -10.17
N LEU A 103 6.24 -6.07 -10.65
CA LEU A 103 6.20 -4.76 -9.99
C LEU A 103 5.52 -4.81 -8.62
N VAL A 104 4.48 -5.63 -8.48
CA VAL A 104 3.82 -5.85 -7.17
C VAL A 104 4.79 -6.51 -6.18
N ALA A 105 5.62 -7.45 -6.66
CA ALA A 105 6.61 -8.12 -5.82
C ALA A 105 7.75 -7.19 -5.37
N GLU A 106 8.08 -6.15 -6.13
CA GLU A 106 9.05 -5.10 -5.76
C GLU A 106 8.55 -4.21 -4.61
N GLY A 107 7.22 -4.18 -4.35
CA GLY A 107 6.61 -3.54 -3.17
C GLY A 107 6.10 -2.11 -3.36
N ASP A 108 6.42 -1.46 -4.47
CA ASP A 108 6.02 -0.07 -4.75
C ASP A 108 4.68 0.06 -5.45
N LEU A 109 4.08 -1.07 -5.85
CA LEU A 109 2.79 -1.14 -6.53
C LEU A 109 1.80 -1.99 -5.74
N ASP A 110 0.65 -1.40 -5.38
CA ASP A 110 -0.54 -2.14 -4.96
C ASP A 110 -1.49 -2.32 -6.16
N PHE A 111 -2.10 -3.49 -6.28
CA PHE A 111 -3.06 -3.79 -7.34
C PHE A 111 -4.47 -3.94 -6.78
N VAL A 112 -5.43 -3.27 -7.42
CA VAL A 112 -6.86 -3.36 -7.14
C VAL A 112 -7.58 -3.81 -8.40
N ALA A 113 -8.18 -4.98 -8.37
CA ALA A 113 -8.99 -5.44 -9.48
C ALA A 113 -10.25 -4.56 -9.62
N ARG A 114 -10.55 -4.11 -10.84
CA ARG A 114 -11.77 -3.38 -11.17
C ARG A 114 -12.97 -4.32 -11.14
N ALA A 115 -13.41 -4.70 -9.95
CA ALA A 115 -14.56 -5.58 -9.74
C ALA A 115 -15.26 -5.24 -8.42
N GLY A 116 -16.57 -5.32 -8.41
CA GLY A 116 -17.38 -5.04 -7.22
C GLY A 116 -17.17 -3.62 -6.67
N ASP A 117 -17.05 -3.49 -5.35
CA ASP A 117 -16.80 -2.20 -4.67
C ASP A 117 -15.30 -1.90 -4.54
N PHE A 118 -14.62 -1.81 -5.67
CA PHE A 118 -13.17 -1.54 -5.69
C PHE A 118 -12.81 -0.13 -5.21
N ALA A 119 -13.71 0.85 -5.32
CA ALA A 119 -13.41 2.23 -4.94
C ALA A 119 -13.14 2.39 -3.43
N GLY A 120 -13.92 1.74 -2.58
CA GLY A 120 -13.67 1.72 -1.14
C GLY A 120 -12.35 1.05 -0.78
N LEU A 121 -11.98 -0.06 -1.47
CA LEU A 121 -10.69 -0.70 -1.29
C LEU A 121 -9.55 0.20 -1.75
N ALA A 122 -9.64 0.81 -2.93
CA ALA A 122 -8.63 1.72 -3.46
C ALA A 122 -8.40 2.91 -2.52
N ALA A 123 -9.46 3.56 -2.02
CA ALA A 123 -9.39 4.65 -1.05
C ALA A 123 -8.70 4.20 0.27
N SER A 124 -9.02 3.01 0.77
CA SER A 124 -8.38 2.46 1.97
C SER A 124 -6.88 2.21 1.78
N LEU A 125 -6.46 1.77 0.58
CA LEU A 125 -5.06 1.60 0.24
C LEU A 125 -4.31 2.94 0.14
N VAL A 126 -4.95 3.96 -0.46
CA VAL A 126 -4.41 5.33 -0.48
C VAL A 126 -4.15 5.82 0.94
N GLU A 127 -5.15 5.71 1.83
CA GLU A 127 -5.02 6.12 3.22
C GLU A 127 -3.91 5.34 3.94
N ARG A 128 -3.80 4.04 3.72
CA ARG A 128 -2.73 3.21 4.28
C ARG A 128 -1.35 3.70 3.84
N ARG A 129 -1.16 3.99 2.54
CA ARG A 129 0.13 4.50 2.00
C ARG A 129 0.47 5.88 2.56
N LEU A 130 -0.50 6.77 2.69
CA LEU A 130 -0.29 8.10 3.27
C LEU A 130 0.13 8.01 4.75
N ARG A 131 -0.54 7.17 5.54
CA ARG A 131 -0.13 6.94 6.94
C ARG A 131 1.25 6.32 7.06
N TRP A 132 1.63 5.46 6.13
CA TRP A 132 2.97 4.88 6.13
C TRP A 132 4.03 5.94 5.83
N ALA A 133 3.81 6.79 4.83
CA ALA A 133 4.72 7.88 4.50
C ALA A 133 4.97 8.80 5.71
N GLU A 134 3.93 9.14 6.49
CA GLU A 134 4.06 9.93 7.71
C GLU A 134 4.96 9.29 8.77
N ARG A 135 4.81 7.98 8.97
CA ARG A 135 5.64 7.24 9.95
C ARG A 135 7.09 7.15 9.52
N SER A 136 7.35 7.10 8.21
CA SER A 136 8.71 6.98 7.67
C SER A 136 9.47 8.31 7.68
N GLU A 137 8.79 9.44 7.75
CA GLU A 137 9.39 10.79 7.79
C GLU A 137 9.58 11.34 9.21
N THR A 138 9.28 10.59 10.25
CA THR A 138 9.74 10.95 11.60
C THR A 138 11.26 11.11 11.54
N PRO A 139 11.82 12.29 11.88
CA PRO A 139 13.21 12.61 11.57
C PRO A 139 14.16 11.54 12.07
N LEU A 140 14.95 10.96 11.18
CA LEU A 140 16.15 10.14 11.46
C LEU A 140 17.25 10.99 12.13
N GLY A 141 16.88 11.91 13.00
CA GLY A 141 17.77 12.81 13.76
C GLY A 141 18.00 12.38 15.20
N ALA A 142 17.26 11.39 15.69
CA ALA A 142 17.68 10.70 16.90
C ALA A 142 18.66 9.59 16.50
N PRO A 143 19.83 9.48 17.15
CA PRO A 143 20.69 8.32 16.93
C PRO A 143 19.83 7.07 17.15
N TRP A 144 19.94 6.10 16.24
CA TRP A 144 19.28 4.78 16.33
C TRP A 144 19.68 4.10 17.63
N THR A 145 19.11 4.54 18.73
CA THR A 145 19.21 3.87 20.03
C THR A 145 18.10 2.83 20.09
N GLY A 146 18.28 1.74 19.34
CA GLY A 146 17.45 0.54 19.41
C GLY A 146 15.94 0.77 19.20
N PHE A 147 15.28 -0.12 18.47
CA PHE A 147 13.81 -0.18 18.50
C PHE A 147 13.36 -0.29 19.97
N PRO A 148 12.43 0.54 20.46
CA PRO A 148 11.82 0.32 21.77
C PRO A 148 11.33 -1.12 21.83
N ALA A 149 11.51 -1.81 22.95
CA ALA A 149 11.06 -3.20 23.13
C ALA A 149 9.58 -3.37 22.78
N GLU A 150 8.79 -2.35 23.06
CA GLU A 150 7.38 -2.24 22.71
C GLU A 150 7.14 -2.29 21.20
N THR A 151 8.03 -1.71 20.38
CA THR A 151 7.86 -1.70 18.93
C THR A 151 8.02 -3.09 18.31
N ALA A 152 8.96 -3.90 18.77
CA ALA A 152 9.15 -5.28 18.29
C ALA A 152 7.96 -6.17 18.68
N GLU A 153 7.39 -5.93 19.85
CA GLU A 153 6.22 -6.65 20.34
C GLU A 153 4.94 -6.22 19.63
N ILE A 154 4.73 -4.92 19.46
CA ILE A 154 3.62 -4.37 18.65
C ILE A 154 3.71 -4.89 17.22
N PHE A 155 4.88 -4.82 16.58
CA PHE A 155 5.10 -5.31 15.23
C PHE A 155 4.75 -6.81 15.10
N ARG A 156 5.15 -7.63 16.07
CA ARG A 156 4.82 -9.06 16.14
C ARG A 156 3.31 -9.28 16.24
N HIS A 157 2.63 -8.55 17.12
CA HIS A 157 1.19 -8.67 17.31
C HIS A 157 0.40 -8.15 16.11
N GLU A 158 0.77 -7.00 15.56
CA GLU A 158 0.10 -6.36 14.42
C GLU A 158 0.22 -7.17 13.12
N ILE A 159 1.27 -7.99 12.98
CA ILE A 159 1.43 -8.86 11.81
C ILE A 159 0.89 -10.28 12.07
N ASN A 160 1.11 -10.84 13.24
CA ASN A 160 0.66 -12.21 13.51
C ASN A 160 -0.87 -12.33 13.56
N ASN A 161 -1.59 -11.30 14.04
CA ASN A 161 -3.05 -11.34 14.10
C ASN A 161 -3.69 -11.47 12.70
N PRO A 162 -3.39 -10.60 11.71
CA PRO A 162 -3.93 -10.76 10.37
C PRO A 162 -3.45 -12.05 9.68
N LEU A 163 -2.20 -12.49 9.91
CA LEU A 163 -1.70 -13.76 9.36
C LEU A 163 -2.46 -14.96 9.91
N THR A 164 -2.78 -14.97 11.20
CA THR A 164 -3.60 -16.01 11.81
C THR A 164 -5.00 -16.04 11.21
N GLY A 165 -5.59 -14.87 10.96
CA GLY A 165 -6.87 -14.76 10.27
C GLY A 165 -6.82 -15.28 8.82
N ILE A 166 -5.77 -14.93 8.07
CA ILE A 166 -5.58 -15.40 6.69
C ILE A 166 -5.42 -16.93 6.67
N LEU A 167 -4.55 -17.48 7.52
CA LEU A 167 -4.34 -18.93 7.62
C LEU A 167 -5.62 -19.66 7.98
N GLY A 168 -6.31 -19.23 9.04
CA GLY A 168 -7.53 -19.88 9.50
C GLY A 168 -8.64 -19.87 8.43
N ASN A 169 -8.84 -18.76 7.73
CA ASN A 169 -9.82 -18.68 6.66
C ASN A 169 -9.42 -19.55 5.45
N ALA A 170 -8.15 -19.53 5.04
CA ALA A 170 -7.67 -20.34 3.92
C ALA A 170 -7.77 -21.84 4.23
N GLU A 171 -7.41 -22.28 5.44
CA GLU A 171 -7.54 -23.67 5.89
C GLU A 171 -8.99 -24.10 5.99
N LEU A 172 -9.88 -23.22 6.47
CA LEU A 172 -11.32 -23.49 6.52
C LEU A 172 -11.89 -23.73 5.11
N VAL A 173 -11.52 -22.91 4.14
CA VAL A 173 -11.95 -23.10 2.75
C VAL A 173 -11.33 -24.38 2.16
N LEU A 174 -10.05 -24.66 2.43
CA LEU A 174 -9.38 -25.89 1.99
C LEU A 174 -9.95 -27.16 2.63
N SER A 175 -10.57 -27.08 3.81
CA SER A 175 -11.26 -28.23 4.40
C SER A 175 -12.43 -28.75 3.53
N HIS A 176 -12.96 -27.87 2.68
CA HIS A 176 -14.01 -28.18 1.70
C HIS A 176 -13.46 -28.30 0.26
N ARG A 177 -12.18 -28.63 0.10
CA ARG A 177 -11.48 -28.69 -1.21
C ARG A 177 -12.16 -29.53 -2.28
N SER A 178 -12.94 -30.56 -1.89
CA SER A 178 -13.71 -31.39 -2.83
C SER A 178 -14.81 -30.62 -3.57
N ARG A 179 -15.21 -29.45 -3.10
CA ARG A 179 -16.21 -28.55 -3.69
C ARG A 179 -15.62 -27.42 -4.49
N LEU A 180 -14.29 -27.28 -4.50
CA LEU A 180 -13.58 -26.19 -5.16
C LEU A 180 -12.99 -26.65 -6.48
N PRO A 181 -12.90 -25.76 -7.49
CA PRO A 181 -12.12 -26.00 -8.69
C PRO A 181 -10.65 -26.29 -8.33
N PRO A 182 -9.96 -27.21 -9.02
CA PRO A 182 -8.55 -27.53 -8.71
C PRO A 182 -7.62 -26.32 -8.73
N ALA A 183 -7.86 -25.36 -9.63
CA ALA A 183 -7.09 -24.14 -9.71
C ALA A 183 -7.22 -23.27 -8.45
N ASP A 184 -8.40 -23.24 -7.83
CA ASP A 184 -8.64 -22.44 -6.62
C ASP A 184 -8.04 -23.12 -5.38
N VAL A 185 -8.06 -24.45 -5.34
CA VAL A 185 -7.33 -25.22 -4.31
C VAL A 185 -5.84 -24.89 -4.35
N LEU A 186 -5.24 -24.88 -5.54
CA LEU A 186 -3.82 -24.54 -5.70
C LEU A 186 -3.50 -23.11 -5.26
N ARG A 187 -4.35 -22.14 -5.61
CA ARG A 187 -4.21 -20.75 -5.20
C ARG A 187 -4.28 -20.59 -3.68
N LEU A 188 -5.25 -21.27 -3.04
CA LEU A 188 -5.38 -21.23 -1.59
C LEU A 188 -4.18 -21.88 -0.87
N GLN A 189 -3.66 -22.99 -1.40
CA GLN A 189 -2.42 -23.58 -0.90
C GLN A 189 -1.25 -22.59 -0.98
N THR A 190 -1.12 -21.87 -2.10
CA THR A 190 -0.10 -20.83 -2.26
C THR A 190 -0.28 -19.71 -1.21
N VAL A 191 -1.52 -19.29 -0.93
CA VAL A 191 -1.80 -18.29 0.12
C VAL A 191 -1.35 -18.78 1.50
N VAL A 192 -1.66 -20.04 1.84
CA VAL A 192 -1.22 -20.66 3.10
C VAL A 192 0.29 -20.68 3.19
N ASP A 193 0.99 -21.12 2.15
CA ASP A 193 2.45 -21.21 2.12
C ASP A 193 3.10 -19.84 2.29
N LEU A 194 2.58 -18.81 1.61
CA LEU A 194 3.08 -17.44 1.72
C LEU A 194 2.84 -16.87 3.12
N ALA A 195 1.67 -17.10 3.72
CA ALA A 195 1.36 -16.64 5.06
C ALA A 195 2.24 -17.32 6.13
N VAL A 196 2.54 -18.62 5.96
CA VAL A 196 3.47 -19.35 6.84
C VAL A 196 4.89 -18.79 6.73
N ARG A 197 5.37 -18.55 5.50
CA ARG A 197 6.70 -17.96 5.26
C ARG A 197 6.80 -16.55 5.87
N LEU A 198 5.76 -15.73 5.70
CA LEU A 198 5.74 -14.39 6.27
C LEU A 198 5.77 -14.41 7.79
N ARG A 199 5.01 -15.30 8.43
CA ARG A 199 5.05 -15.51 9.88
C ARG A 199 6.45 -15.89 10.36
N GLU A 200 7.12 -16.79 9.66
CA GLU A 200 8.49 -17.20 10.02
C GLU A 200 9.50 -16.04 9.84
N THR A 201 9.37 -15.26 8.75
CA THR A 201 10.21 -14.10 8.51
C THR A 201 10.02 -13.03 9.60
N THR A 202 8.76 -12.76 9.99
CA THR A 202 8.43 -11.84 11.09
C THR A 202 9.04 -12.30 12.40
N ARG A 203 8.96 -13.60 12.71
CA ARG A 203 9.56 -14.18 13.91
C ARG A 203 11.09 -14.01 13.92
N ARG A 204 11.77 -14.30 12.79
CA ARG A 204 13.22 -14.12 12.66
C ARG A 204 13.64 -12.67 12.82
N LEU A 205 12.88 -11.75 12.23
CA LEU A 205 13.14 -10.32 12.35
C LEU A 205 12.98 -9.86 13.79
N SER A 206 11.90 -10.25 14.47
CA SER A 206 11.69 -9.93 15.89
C SER A 206 12.83 -10.45 16.77
N ASN A 207 13.26 -11.69 16.57
CA ASN A 207 14.38 -12.27 17.32
C ASN A 207 15.70 -11.55 17.03
N ALA A 208 15.96 -11.13 15.78
CA ALA A 208 17.14 -10.36 15.42
C ALA A 208 17.16 -8.97 16.07
N LEU A 209 16.00 -8.30 16.13
CA LEU A 209 15.83 -7.02 16.81
C LEU A 209 16.05 -7.15 18.34
N GLU A 210 15.52 -8.20 18.95
CA GLU A 210 15.75 -8.49 20.37
C GLU A 210 17.24 -8.78 20.67
N ALA A 211 17.91 -9.56 19.80
CA ALA A 211 19.34 -9.88 19.94
C ALA A 211 20.24 -8.65 19.74
N ALA A 212 19.88 -7.72 18.86
CA ALA A 212 20.62 -6.48 18.66
C ALA A 212 20.51 -5.51 19.85
N ARG A 213 19.48 -5.65 20.68
CA ARG A 213 19.25 -4.84 21.90
C ARG A 213 20.16 -5.23 23.07
N ILE A 214 20.61 -6.48 23.12
CA ILE A 214 21.40 -7.04 24.24
C ILE A 214 22.90 -6.72 24.12
N ARG A 215 23.31 -6.13 23.00
CA ARG A 215 24.70 -5.68 22.76
C ARG A 215 24.85 -4.17 22.97
#